data_42e807d272d75e392e11f5d6c74c408e
#
_entry.id   42e807d272d75e392e11f5d6c74c408e
#
_cell.length_a   1.000
_cell.length_b   1.000
_cell.length_c   1.000
_cell.angle_alpha   90.00
_cell.angle_beta   90.00
_cell.angle_gamma   90.00
#
_symmetry.space_group_name_H-M   'P 1'
#
loop_
_entity.id
_entity.type
_entity.pdbx_description
1 polymer ?
#
loop_
_entity_poly.entity_id
_entity_poly.type
_entity_poly.pdbx_seq_one_letter_code
_entity_poly.pdbx_strand_id
1 'polypeptide(L)'
;MIYIIFDVFFIYAIVVWRFMVMEEKKISSAVIRRLPRYYRYLGELIESGVQRISSKELSARMKVTASQIRQDLNNFGGFGQQGYGYNVQYLYEEIGKILGIDRNHNMVIIGAGNLGKAIVNYSDFEKRGFVIKGIFDNNPKIKGTKIRGIEVRMMNELTDFIKNNDIEI
;
A
#
# COMPACT_ATOMS: atom_id res chain seq x y z
N MET A 1 -33.73 -24.64 28.01
CA MET A 1 -33.31 -25.20 26.70
C MET A 1 -33.72 -24.35 25.50
N ILE A 2 -34.62 -23.39 25.66
CA ILE A 2 -35.08 -22.49 24.55
C ILE A 2 -34.18 -21.26 24.39
N TYR A 3 -33.50 -20.79 25.43
CA TYR A 3 -32.62 -19.60 25.35
C TYR A 3 -31.32 -19.82 24.57
N ILE A 4 -30.75 -21.01 24.52
CA ILE A 4 -29.51 -21.31 23.81
C ILE A 4 -29.70 -21.32 22.27
N ILE A 5 -30.90 -21.65 21.81
CA ILE A 5 -31.23 -21.69 20.38
C ILE A 5 -31.34 -20.26 19.80
N PHE A 6 -31.81 -19.30 20.57
CA PHE A 6 -31.91 -17.88 20.14
C PHE A 6 -30.52 -17.22 19.97
N ASP A 7 -29.56 -17.53 20.87
CA ASP A 7 -28.21 -16.96 20.77
C ASP A 7 -27.44 -17.50 19.59
N VAL A 8 -27.56 -18.79 19.27
CA VAL A 8 -26.91 -19.37 18.09
C VAL A 8 -27.48 -18.82 16.78
N PHE A 9 -28.80 -18.61 16.72
CA PHE A 9 -29.45 -18.01 15.54
C PHE A 9 -29.08 -16.56 15.36
N PHE A 10 -28.92 -15.81 16.44
CA PHE A 10 -28.53 -14.40 16.41
C PHE A 10 -27.06 -14.23 15.98
N ILE A 11 -26.16 -15.08 16.48
CA ILE A 11 -24.75 -15.12 16.07
C ILE A 11 -24.64 -15.53 14.59
N TYR A 12 -25.43 -16.53 14.16
CA TYR A 12 -25.45 -16.96 12.76
C TYR A 12 -25.99 -15.85 11.84
N ALA A 13 -27.03 -15.14 12.26
CA ALA A 13 -27.59 -14.01 11.53
C ALA A 13 -26.57 -12.84 11.43
N ILE A 14 -25.83 -12.54 12.50
CA ILE A 14 -24.78 -11.51 12.50
C ILE A 14 -23.61 -11.92 11.59
N VAL A 15 -23.19 -13.17 11.62
CA VAL A 15 -22.11 -13.69 10.76
C VAL A 15 -22.55 -13.70 9.30
N VAL A 16 -23.75 -14.13 8.98
CA VAL A 16 -24.30 -14.12 7.62
C VAL A 16 -24.54 -12.70 7.14
N TRP A 17 -25.05 -11.80 8.01
CA TRP A 17 -25.21 -10.38 7.69
C TRP A 17 -23.85 -9.69 7.46
N ARG A 18 -22.83 -10.04 8.27
CA ARG A 18 -21.46 -9.54 8.07
C ARG A 18 -20.83 -10.08 6.78
N PHE A 19 -21.14 -11.31 6.37
CA PHE A 19 -20.75 -11.86 5.07
C PHE A 19 -21.51 -11.20 3.90
N MET A 20 -22.79 -10.89 4.06
CA MET A 20 -23.59 -10.19 3.02
C MET A 20 -23.27 -8.70 2.91
N VAL A 21 -22.83 -8.05 3.99
CA VAL A 21 -22.44 -6.63 3.99
C VAL A 21 -20.98 -6.45 3.57
N MET A 22 -20.16 -7.47 3.61
CA MET A 22 -18.88 -7.55 2.92
C MET A 22 -19.05 -8.06 1.48
N GLU A 23 -19.97 -7.50 0.72
CA GLU A 23 -19.73 -7.34 -0.70
C GLU A 23 -18.57 -6.34 -0.80
N GLU A 24 -17.33 -6.86 -0.85
CA GLU A 24 -16.15 -6.09 -1.21
C GLU A 24 -16.47 -5.41 -2.54
N LYS A 25 -16.75 -4.12 -2.46
CA LYS A 25 -16.93 -3.27 -3.63
C LYS A 25 -15.64 -3.45 -4.43
N LYS A 26 -15.69 -4.31 -5.45
CA LYS A 26 -14.52 -4.69 -6.25
C LYS A 26 -13.99 -3.43 -6.93
N ILE A 27 -13.03 -2.79 -6.27
CA ILE A 27 -12.46 -1.54 -6.72
C ILE A 27 -11.79 -1.80 -8.06
N SER A 28 -12.12 -1.01 -9.07
CA SER A 28 -11.57 -1.21 -10.41
C SER A 28 -10.06 -1.05 -10.41
N SER A 29 -9.36 -1.88 -11.19
CA SER A 29 -7.90 -1.80 -11.35
C SER A 29 -7.45 -0.42 -11.84
N ALA A 30 -8.30 0.29 -12.58
CA ALA A 30 -8.02 1.65 -13.02
C ALA A 30 -7.97 2.66 -11.87
N VAL A 31 -8.81 2.50 -10.85
CA VAL A 31 -8.78 3.32 -9.62
C VAL A 31 -7.50 3.02 -8.84
N ILE A 32 -7.20 1.73 -8.61
CA ILE A 32 -6.02 1.30 -7.86
C ILE A 32 -4.73 1.86 -8.49
N ARG A 33 -4.61 1.87 -9.83
CA ARG A 33 -3.45 2.44 -10.53
C ARG A 33 -3.30 3.96 -10.35
N ARG A 34 -4.37 4.68 -9.99
CA ARG A 34 -4.32 6.13 -9.73
C ARG A 34 -3.98 6.48 -8.28
N LEU A 35 -4.20 5.56 -7.33
CA LEU A 35 -3.94 5.81 -5.90
C LEU A 35 -2.52 6.28 -5.59
N PRO A 36 -1.43 5.70 -6.17
CA PRO A 36 -0.07 6.19 -5.90
C PRO A 36 0.14 7.64 -6.33
N ARG A 37 -0.56 8.11 -7.37
CA ARG A 37 -0.51 9.51 -7.81
C ARG A 37 -1.25 10.41 -6.82
N TYR A 38 -2.43 10.01 -6.33
CA TYR A 38 -3.11 10.73 -5.25
C TYR A 38 -2.22 10.85 -4.03
N TYR A 39 -1.65 9.74 -3.58
CA TYR A 39 -0.78 9.70 -2.41
C TYR A 39 0.39 10.69 -2.52
N ARG A 40 1.09 10.70 -3.65
CA ARG A 40 2.20 11.60 -3.89
C ARG A 40 1.77 13.07 -3.85
N TYR A 41 0.72 13.45 -4.57
CA TYR A 41 0.26 14.84 -4.59
C TYR A 41 -0.26 15.32 -3.24
N LEU A 42 -0.90 14.45 -2.49
CA LEU A 42 -1.34 14.78 -1.13
C LEU A 42 -0.14 14.98 -0.20
N GLY A 43 0.93 14.19 -0.34
CA GLY A 43 2.18 14.41 0.38
C GLY A 43 2.79 15.78 0.09
N GLU A 44 2.89 16.17 -1.19
CA GLU A 44 3.35 17.51 -1.60
C GLU A 44 2.49 18.64 -1.00
N LEU A 45 1.18 18.43 -0.87
CA LEU A 45 0.27 19.39 -0.25
C LEU A 45 0.48 19.49 1.25
N ILE A 46 0.73 18.38 1.94
CA ILE A 46 1.05 18.34 3.38
C ILE A 46 2.34 19.14 3.64
N GLU A 47 3.38 18.87 2.86
CA GLU A 47 4.66 19.62 2.97
C GLU A 47 4.48 21.12 2.73
N SER A 48 3.51 21.49 1.88
CA SER A 48 3.16 22.89 1.59
C SER A 48 2.18 23.50 2.61
N GLY A 49 1.79 22.76 3.67
CA GLY A 49 0.88 23.23 4.72
C GLY A 49 -0.59 23.34 4.29
N VAL A 50 -0.98 22.73 3.17
CA VAL A 50 -2.36 22.77 2.67
C VAL A 50 -3.22 21.76 3.44
N GLN A 51 -4.20 22.25 4.18
CA GLN A 51 -5.07 21.40 5.00
C GLN A 51 -6.28 20.83 4.24
N ARG A 52 -6.78 21.56 3.24
CA ARG A 52 -7.96 21.16 2.46
C ARG A 52 -7.77 21.40 0.98
N ILE A 53 -8.37 20.54 0.17
CA ILE A 53 -8.34 20.64 -1.29
C ILE A 53 -9.69 20.26 -1.89
N SER A 54 -10.14 20.96 -2.91
CA SER A 54 -11.33 20.60 -3.68
C SER A 54 -11.00 19.59 -4.78
N SER A 55 -12.01 18.84 -5.24
CA SER A 55 -11.84 17.96 -6.40
C SER A 55 -11.42 18.72 -7.68
N LYS A 56 -11.80 20.01 -7.79
CA LYS A 56 -11.41 20.88 -8.92
C LYS A 56 -9.91 21.19 -8.89
N GLU A 57 -9.38 21.59 -7.75
CA GLU A 57 -7.96 21.90 -7.57
C GLU A 57 -7.10 20.63 -7.74
N LEU A 58 -7.54 19.51 -7.16
CA LEU A 58 -6.85 18.23 -7.31
C LEU A 58 -6.87 17.77 -8.77
N SER A 59 -7.97 18.00 -9.52
CA SER A 59 -8.09 17.65 -10.94
C SER A 59 -7.09 18.41 -11.81
N ALA A 60 -6.85 19.67 -11.52
CA ALA A 60 -5.87 20.49 -12.24
C ALA A 60 -4.45 19.92 -12.11
N ARG A 61 -4.06 19.44 -10.93
CA ARG A 61 -2.75 18.82 -10.68
C ARG A 61 -2.64 17.43 -11.31
N MET A 62 -3.69 16.62 -11.24
CA MET A 62 -3.68 15.23 -11.68
C MET A 62 -3.97 15.02 -13.16
N LYS A 63 -4.43 16.05 -13.87
CA LYS A 63 -4.88 15.98 -15.28
C LYS A 63 -5.98 14.92 -15.49
N VAL A 64 -6.91 14.83 -14.54
CA VAL A 64 -8.15 14.04 -14.61
C VAL A 64 -9.33 14.94 -14.25
N THR A 65 -10.56 14.57 -14.60
CA THR A 65 -11.73 15.40 -14.30
C THR A 65 -12.06 15.40 -12.81
N ALA A 66 -12.63 16.49 -12.30
CA ALA A 66 -13.12 16.56 -10.93
C ALA A 66 -14.20 15.51 -10.64
N SER A 67 -14.98 15.12 -11.64
CA SER A 67 -15.98 14.04 -11.54
C SER A 67 -15.29 12.69 -11.32
N GLN A 68 -14.23 12.41 -12.09
CA GLN A 68 -13.44 11.18 -11.93
C GLN A 68 -12.82 11.09 -10.52
N ILE A 69 -12.28 12.20 -10.00
CA ILE A 69 -11.73 12.25 -8.63
C ILE A 69 -12.79 11.90 -7.60
N ARG A 70 -13.99 12.52 -7.70
CA ARG A 70 -15.08 12.20 -6.79
C ARG A 70 -15.49 10.73 -6.88
N GLN A 71 -15.57 10.18 -8.08
CA GLN A 71 -15.91 8.77 -8.29
C GLN A 71 -14.83 7.83 -7.72
N ASP A 72 -13.54 8.14 -7.96
CA ASP A 72 -12.44 7.34 -7.43
C ASP A 72 -12.46 7.31 -5.90
N LEU A 73 -12.58 8.48 -5.28
CA LEU A 73 -12.54 8.59 -3.83
C LEU A 73 -13.80 8.04 -3.14
N ASN A 74 -14.96 8.08 -3.80
CA ASN A 74 -16.20 7.46 -3.29
C ASN A 74 -16.13 5.93 -3.22
N ASN A 75 -15.19 5.29 -3.92
CA ASN A 75 -14.99 3.84 -3.80
C ASN A 75 -14.44 3.43 -2.43
N PHE A 76 -13.77 4.34 -1.73
CA PHE A 76 -13.11 4.07 -0.45
C PHE A 76 -13.82 4.67 0.77
N GLY A 77 -14.98 5.31 0.55
CA GLY A 77 -15.75 5.99 1.58
C GLY A 77 -15.95 7.48 1.27
N GLY A 78 -16.81 8.13 2.01
CA GLY A 78 -17.13 9.55 1.81
C GLY A 78 -16.06 10.47 2.42
N PHE A 79 -14.91 10.62 1.78
CA PHE A 79 -13.81 11.45 2.28
C PHE A 79 -14.05 12.97 2.21
N GLY A 80 -15.12 13.42 1.58
CA GLY A 80 -15.41 14.84 1.42
C GLY A 80 -16.86 15.19 1.76
N GLN A 81 -17.05 16.32 2.41
CA GLN A 81 -18.36 16.97 2.53
C GLN A 81 -18.56 17.93 1.37
N GLN A 82 -19.78 17.92 0.82
CA GLN A 82 -20.13 18.82 -0.28
C GLN A 82 -19.91 20.28 0.14
N GLY A 83 -19.14 21.03 -0.64
CA GLY A 83 -18.77 22.41 -0.36
C GLY A 83 -17.52 22.64 0.50
N TYR A 84 -17.03 21.64 1.25
CA TYR A 84 -15.86 21.77 2.15
C TYR A 84 -14.56 21.16 1.58
N GLY A 85 -14.66 20.37 0.50
CA GLY A 85 -13.51 19.65 -0.07
C GLY A 85 -13.02 18.51 0.84
N TYR A 86 -11.83 18.02 0.54
CA TYR A 86 -11.19 16.89 1.22
C TYR A 86 -10.20 17.41 2.26
N ASN A 87 -10.15 16.79 3.43
CA ASN A 87 -9.05 16.96 4.37
C ASN A 87 -7.83 16.22 3.80
N VAL A 88 -6.73 16.95 3.58
CA VAL A 88 -5.54 16.44 2.89
C VAL A 88 -4.86 15.37 3.71
N GLN A 89 -4.64 15.61 5.01
CA GLN A 89 -3.98 14.66 5.90
C GLN A 89 -4.78 13.36 6.02
N TYR A 90 -6.08 13.46 6.29
CA TYR A 90 -6.95 12.29 6.42
C TYR A 90 -6.99 11.46 5.13
N LEU A 91 -7.13 12.12 3.97
CA LEU A 91 -7.15 11.42 2.68
C LEU A 91 -5.80 10.74 2.37
N TYR A 92 -4.70 11.38 2.72
CA TYR A 92 -3.35 10.83 2.59
C TYR A 92 -3.19 9.54 3.41
N GLU A 93 -3.58 9.57 4.68
CA GLU A 93 -3.51 8.41 5.57
C GLU A 93 -4.37 7.25 5.09
N GLU A 94 -5.62 7.51 4.70
CA GLU A 94 -6.53 6.47 4.21
C GLU A 94 -6.03 5.84 2.90
N ILE A 95 -5.51 6.64 1.97
CA ILE A 95 -4.89 6.11 0.75
C ILE A 95 -3.63 5.30 1.09
N GLY A 96 -2.83 5.74 2.06
CA GLY A 96 -1.68 5.01 2.56
C GLY A 96 -2.04 3.62 3.06
N LYS A 97 -3.11 3.50 3.86
CA LYS A 97 -3.66 2.22 4.33
C LYS A 97 -4.11 1.32 3.18
N ILE A 98 -4.80 1.88 2.20
CA ILE A 98 -5.26 1.13 1.01
C ILE A 98 -4.08 0.62 0.19
N LEU A 99 -3.04 1.41 0.06
CA LEU A 99 -1.80 1.03 -0.63
C LEU A 99 -0.92 0.09 0.21
N GLY A 100 -1.25 -0.10 1.49
CA GLY A 100 -0.47 -0.91 2.43
C GLY A 100 0.89 -0.31 2.78
N ILE A 101 1.10 0.99 2.58
CA ILE A 101 2.38 1.68 2.88
C ILE A 101 2.39 2.35 4.25
N ASP A 102 1.42 2.05 5.08
CA ASP A 102 1.30 2.42 6.49
C ASP A 102 2.03 1.45 7.44
N ARG A 103 2.60 0.38 6.89
CA ARG A 103 3.35 -0.67 7.61
C ARG A 103 4.65 -1.03 6.90
N ASN A 104 5.52 -1.74 7.60
CA ASN A 104 6.75 -2.25 7.01
C ASN A 104 6.50 -3.52 6.20
N HIS A 105 7.15 -3.60 5.03
CA HIS A 105 7.15 -4.76 4.15
C HIS A 105 8.57 -5.29 4.00
N ASN A 106 8.79 -6.54 4.38
CA ASN A 106 10.07 -7.19 4.18
C ASN A 106 10.19 -7.63 2.71
N MET A 107 11.26 -7.22 2.06
CA MET A 107 11.50 -7.51 0.66
C MET A 107 12.88 -8.11 0.39
N VAL A 108 13.00 -8.84 -0.70
CA VAL A 108 14.28 -9.30 -1.24
C VAL A 108 14.55 -8.69 -2.61
N ILE A 109 15.80 -8.52 -2.96
CA ILE A 109 16.22 -8.08 -4.29
C ILE A 109 16.80 -9.28 -5.02
N ILE A 110 16.26 -9.59 -6.19
CA ILE A 110 16.78 -10.62 -7.09
C ILE A 110 17.55 -9.94 -8.21
N GLY A 111 18.85 -10.19 -8.26
CA GLY A 111 19.81 -9.56 -9.13
C GLY A 111 20.64 -8.47 -8.45
N ALA A 112 21.91 -8.73 -8.22
CA ALA A 112 22.87 -7.80 -7.60
C ALA A 112 23.70 -7.03 -8.63
N GLY A 113 23.18 -6.86 -9.85
CA GLY A 113 23.76 -6.03 -10.90
C GLY A 113 23.59 -4.52 -10.62
N ASN A 114 23.86 -3.68 -11.62
CA ASN A 114 23.82 -2.23 -11.45
C ASN A 114 22.47 -1.71 -10.95
N LEU A 115 21.35 -2.23 -11.49
CA LEU A 115 20.00 -1.83 -11.05
C LEU A 115 19.73 -2.29 -9.62
N GLY A 116 20.01 -3.55 -9.28
CA GLY A 116 19.83 -4.06 -7.92
C GLY A 116 20.61 -3.28 -6.90
N LYS A 117 21.90 -2.97 -7.19
CA LYS A 117 22.74 -2.10 -6.35
C LYS A 117 22.14 -0.70 -6.18
N ALA A 118 21.62 -0.11 -7.25
CA ALA A 118 20.98 1.20 -7.19
C ALA A 118 19.74 1.19 -6.29
N ILE A 119 18.89 0.15 -6.40
CA ILE A 119 17.70 -0.02 -5.55
C ILE A 119 18.10 -0.19 -4.08
N VAL A 120 19.07 -1.06 -3.78
CA VAL A 120 19.53 -1.30 -2.39
C VAL A 120 20.10 -0.03 -1.76
N ASN A 121 20.79 0.80 -2.54
CA ASN A 121 21.36 2.05 -2.04
C ASN A 121 20.36 3.21 -1.93
N TYR A 122 19.16 3.06 -2.48
CA TYR A 122 18.13 4.10 -2.44
C TYR A 122 17.40 4.08 -1.09
N SER A 123 17.75 5.03 -0.21
CA SER A 123 17.25 5.06 1.18
C SER A 123 15.75 5.34 1.33
N ASP A 124 15.11 5.90 0.31
CA ASP A 124 13.70 6.28 0.41
C ASP A 124 12.73 5.08 0.42
N PHE A 125 13.21 3.88 0.05
CA PHE A 125 12.42 2.66 0.23
C PHE A 125 12.16 2.39 1.72
N GLU A 126 13.18 2.51 2.57
CA GLU A 126 13.03 2.29 4.01
C GLU A 126 12.11 3.33 4.66
N LYS A 127 12.20 4.60 4.24
CA LYS A 127 11.31 5.67 4.72
C LYS A 127 9.83 5.41 4.37
N ARG A 128 9.59 4.61 3.34
CA ARG A 128 8.25 4.21 2.88
C ARG A 128 7.83 2.83 3.36
N GLY A 129 8.54 2.27 4.34
CA GLY A 129 8.21 0.99 4.94
C GLY A 129 8.74 -0.24 4.20
N PHE A 130 9.56 -0.09 3.14
CA PHE A 130 10.14 -1.24 2.42
C PHE A 130 11.51 -1.59 2.96
N VAL A 131 11.61 -2.71 3.69
CA VAL A 131 12.83 -3.16 4.36
C VAL A 131 13.49 -4.29 3.56
N ILE A 132 14.66 -4.03 3.00
CA ILE A 132 15.41 -5.04 2.24
C ILE A 132 16.09 -6.00 3.23
N LYS A 133 15.66 -7.27 3.24
CA LYS A 133 16.16 -8.34 4.12
C LYS A 133 17.24 -9.18 3.46
N GLY A 134 17.26 -9.29 2.14
CA GLY A 134 18.22 -10.13 1.43
C GLY A 134 18.42 -9.69 -0.01
N ILE A 135 19.59 -10.04 -0.54
CA ILE A 135 19.95 -9.83 -1.95
C ILE A 135 20.40 -11.18 -2.50
N PHE A 136 19.87 -11.52 -3.68
CA PHE A 136 20.14 -12.83 -4.31
C PHE A 136 20.65 -12.64 -5.73
N ASP A 137 21.60 -13.47 -6.14
CA ASP A 137 22.13 -13.49 -7.51
C ASP A 137 22.54 -14.91 -7.92
N ASN A 138 22.60 -15.16 -9.22
CA ASN A 138 23.10 -16.42 -9.79
C ASN A 138 24.62 -16.42 -9.98
N ASN A 139 25.27 -15.28 -9.94
CA ASN A 139 26.71 -15.15 -10.18
C ASN A 139 27.52 -15.54 -8.94
N PRO A 140 28.23 -16.70 -8.96
CA PRO A 140 28.99 -17.16 -7.80
C PRO A 140 30.16 -16.23 -7.43
N LYS A 141 30.63 -15.39 -8.38
CA LYS A 141 31.77 -14.47 -8.14
C LYS A 141 31.42 -13.34 -7.15
N ILE A 142 30.13 -13.05 -6.99
CA ILE A 142 29.70 -11.98 -6.07
C ILE A 142 29.05 -12.51 -4.80
N LYS A 143 28.97 -13.85 -4.63
CA LYS A 143 28.49 -14.46 -3.38
C LYS A 143 29.30 -13.94 -2.20
N GLY A 144 28.64 -13.59 -1.11
CA GLY A 144 29.27 -13.09 0.11
C GLY A 144 29.71 -11.62 0.05
N THR A 145 29.64 -10.96 -1.12
CA THR A 145 29.88 -9.51 -1.16
C THR A 145 28.74 -8.77 -0.46
N LYS A 146 29.01 -7.59 0.08
CA LYS A 146 28.00 -6.81 0.81
C LYS A 146 27.64 -5.55 0.02
N ILE A 147 26.35 -5.30 -0.09
CA ILE A 147 25.79 -4.05 -0.63
C ILE A 147 24.99 -3.39 0.50
N ARG A 148 25.42 -2.21 0.95
CA ARG A 148 24.82 -1.51 2.09
C ARG A 148 24.70 -2.39 3.35
N GLY A 149 25.72 -3.24 3.59
CA GLY A 149 25.77 -4.15 4.73
C GLY A 149 25.01 -5.47 4.56
N ILE A 150 24.20 -5.63 3.52
CA ILE A 150 23.42 -6.83 3.23
C ILE A 150 24.26 -7.75 2.33
N GLU A 151 24.42 -9.00 2.75
CA GLU A 151 25.20 -10.00 2.03
C GLU A 151 24.45 -10.52 0.79
N VAL A 152 25.16 -10.64 -0.35
CA VAL A 152 24.64 -11.27 -1.56
C VAL A 152 24.69 -12.78 -1.42
N ARG A 153 23.53 -13.44 -1.53
CA ARG A 153 23.32 -14.88 -1.42
C ARG A 153 23.07 -15.51 -2.79
N MET A 154 23.18 -16.81 -2.85
CA MET A 154 22.87 -17.55 -4.08
C MET A 154 21.35 -17.82 -4.19
N MET A 155 20.87 -17.92 -5.43
CA MET A 155 19.45 -18.17 -5.71
C MET A 155 18.89 -19.47 -5.12
N ASN A 156 19.73 -20.51 -4.95
CA ASN A 156 19.31 -21.76 -4.30
C ASN A 156 18.96 -21.59 -2.81
N GLU A 157 19.42 -20.51 -2.16
CA GLU A 157 19.10 -20.18 -0.77
C GLU A 157 17.79 -19.39 -0.62
N LEU A 158 17.20 -18.89 -1.74
CA LEU A 158 16.07 -17.97 -1.72
C LEU A 158 14.81 -18.57 -1.08
N THR A 159 14.46 -19.80 -1.43
CA THR A 159 13.22 -20.43 -0.95
C THR A 159 13.21 -20.59 0.58
N ASP A 160 14.32 -21.02 1.14
CA ASP A 160 14.44 -21.20 2.58
C ASP A 160 14.53 -19.84 3.30
N PHE A 161 15.18 -18.88 2.66
CA PHE A 161 15.24 -17.52 3.18
C PHE A 161 13.85 -16.86 3.28
N ILE A 162 13.01 -17.00 2.22
CA ILE A 162 11.64 -16.48 2.21
C ILE A 162 10.81 -17.08 3.34
N LYS A 163 10.89 -18.40 3.55
CA LYS A 163 10.16 -19.11 4.61
C LYS A 163 10.52 -18.67 6.03
N ASN A 164 11.76 -18.24 6.21
CA ASN A 164 12.30 -17.96 7.56
C ASN A 164 12.37 -16.46 7.90
N ASN A 165 11.97 -15.56 7.00
CA ASN A 165 12.18 -14.12 7.19
C ASN A 165 10.94 -13.25 6.91
N ASP A 166 9.73 -13.83 6.86
CA ASP A 166 8.47 -13.11 6.60
C ASP A 166 8.57 -12.17 5.38
N ILE A 167 9.07 -12.68 4.26
CA ILE A 167 9.23 -11.90 3.04
C ILE A 167 7.88 -11.77 2.34
N GLU A 168 7.49 -10.51 2.02
CA GLU A 168 6.24 -10.17 1.35
C GLU A 168 6.45 -9.78 -0.12
N ILE A 169 7.64 -9.28 -0.49
CA ILE A 169 7.95 -8.73 -1.83
C ILE A 169 9.30 -9.27 -2.33
#